data_10badd8d7a00255078f7e39d5aa54d58
#
_entry.id   10badd8d7a00255078f7e39d5aa54d58
#
_cell.length_a   1.000
_cell.length_b   1.000
_cell.length_c   1.000
_cell.angle_alpha   90.00
_cell.angle_beta   90.00
_cell.angle_gamma   90.00
#
_symmetry.space_group_name_H-M   'P 1'
#
loop_
_entity.id
_entity.type
_entity.pdbx_description
1 polymer ?
#
loop_
_entity_poly.entity_id
_entity_poly.type
_entity_poly.pdbx_seq_one_letter_code
_entity_poly.pdbx_strand_id
1 'polypeptide(L)'
;MNVPKPTIVTIMIATDNITDADLVKNMLNEEFGNVFTSTDPDRAVADFEQRRPDVLVLAFNELAKSERYYLGLYRLCKVLHQHPHRTIILCGKDEVKRVYELCMKDFFDDYVLFWPMTYDSSRLLMSVHYALRELTSLKSSGPSVAEFAAQAHRLAELEYTLSQQVAHGGQHIEAAGRAMMQAEQKVGASLDRFSQRLINGEPAAYDDPVILVGASEAYEARCRRCHQVPRKNGK
;
A
#
# COMPACT_ATOMS: atom_id res chain seq x y z
N MET A 1 -22.72 6.49 34.08
CA MET A 1 -22.92 5.73 32.86
C MET A 1 -22.94 6.72 31.68
N ASN A 2 -21.87 6.76 30.92
CA ASN A 2 -21.78 7.66 29.75
C ASN A 2 -22.54 6.94 28.61
N VAL A 3 -23.76 7.35 28.33
CA VAL A 3 -24.50 6.87 27.15
C VAL A 3 -23.76 7.41 25.93
N PRO A 4 -23.22 6.56 25.03
CA PRO A 4 -22.57 7.05 23.84
C PRO A 4 -23.60 7.86 23.05
N LYS A 5 -23.24 9.10 22.67
CA LYS A 5 -24.04 9.92 21.76
C LYS A 5 -24.36 9.07 20.53
N PRO A 6 -25.62 9.01 20.07
CA PRO A 6 -25.95 8.29 18.86
C PRO A 6 -25.10 8.89 17.72
N THR A 7 -24.24 8.07 17.15
CA THR A 7 -23.48 8.47 15.98
C THR A 7 -24.47 8.69 14.84
N ILE A 8 -24.63 9.94 14.40
CA ILE A 8 -25.53 10.27 13.31
C ILE A 8 -24.94 9.62 12.06
N VAL A 9 -25.55 8.53 11.63
CA VAL A 9 -25.19 7.81 10.41
C VAL A 9 -25.59 8.66 9.22
N THR A 10 -24.70 8.82 8.27
CA THR A 10 -24.92 9.60 7.03
C THR A 10 -24.92 8.65 5.83
N ILE A 11 -26.01 8.65 5.07
CA ILE A 11 -26.16 7.81 3.87
C ILE A 11 -26.29 8.73 2.65
N MET A 12 -25.50 8.46 1.63
CA MET A 12 -25.53 9.15 0.34
C MET A 12 -26.08 8.21 -0.73
N ILE A 13 -27.09 8.64 -1.47
CA ILE A 13 -27.64 7.94 -2.62
C ILE A 13 -27.15 8.66 -3.88
N ALA A 14 -26.41 7.96 -4.74
CA ALA A 14 -25.97 8.47 -6.03
C ALA A 14 -26.78 7.84 -7.16
N THR A 15 -27.37 8.65 -7.99
CA THR A 15 -28.19 8.19 -9.13
C THR A 15 -28.31 9.31 -10.18
N ASP A 16 -28.65 8.98 -11.42
CA ASP A 16 -29.00 9.92 -12.48
C ASP A 16 -30.53 10.06 -12.67
N ASN A 17 -31.34 9.35 -11.86
CA ASN A 17 -32.79 9.35 -11.95
C ASN A 17 -33.41 9.85 -10.64
N ILE A 18 -34.14 10.97 -10.72
CA ILE A 18 -34.78 11.61 -9.57
C ILE A 18 -35.84 10.69 -8.95
N THR A 19 -36.60 9.96 -9.78
CA THR A 19 -37.66 9.06 -9.29
C THR A 19 -37.06 7.90 -8.46
N ASP A 20 -35.97 7.31 -8.94
CA ASP A 20 -35.25 6.26 -8.21
C ASP A 20 -34.62 6.83 -6.93
N ALA A 21 -34.08 8.06 -7.00
CA ALA A 21 -33.56 8.77 -5.84
C ALA A 21 -34.59 8.90 -4.72
N ASP A 22 -35.77 9.39 -5.05
CA ASP A 22 -36.87 9.61 -4.09
C ASP A 22 -37.37 8.28 -3.52
N LEU A 23 -37.48 7.27 -4.36
CA LEU A 23 -37.91 5.93 -3.94
C LEU A 23 -36.94 5.33 -2.93
N VAL A 24 -35.64 5.25 -3.28
CA VAL A 24 -34.60 4.70 -2.41
C VAL A 24 -34.47 5.53 -1.13
N LYS A 25 -34.57 6.85 -1.24
CA LYS A 25 -34.53 7.76 -0.09
C LYS A 25 -35.70 7.50 0.87
N ASN A 26 -36.93 7.35 0.36
CA ASN A 26 -38.08 7.07 1.18
C ASN A 26 -37.93 5.73 1.93
N MET A 27 -37.44 4.68 1.25
CA MET A 27 -37.18 3.40 1.87
C MET A 27 -36.16 3.51 3.01
N LEU A 28 -35.07 4.25 2.79
CA LEU A 28 -34.02 4.39 3.81
C LEU A 28 -34.42 5.34 4.95
N ASN A 29 -35.24 6.36 4.68
CA ASN A 29 -35.74 7.30 5.70
C ASN A 29 -36.68 6.64 6.72
N GLU A 30 -37.20 5.42 6.45
CA GLU A 30 -37.98 4.69 7.43
C GLU A 30 -37.16 4.34 8.70
N GLU A 31 -35.83 4.15 8.55
CA GLU A 31 -34.97 3.76 9.66
C GLU A 31 -33.79 4.75 9.90
N PHE A 32 -33.36 5.47 8.88
CA PHE A 32 -32.18 6.33 8.95
C PHE A 32 -32.55 7.82 8.79
N GLY A 33 -32.18 8.63 9.77
CA GLY A 33 -32.59 10.03 9.82
C GLY A 33 -31.78 11.00 8.94
N ASN A 34 -30.64 10.58 8.37
CA ASN A 34 -29.75 11.46 7.59
C ASN A 34 -29.41 10.82 6.24
N VAL A 35 -30.38 10.84 5.35
CA VAL A 35 -30.25 10.31 3.98
C VAL A 35 -30.35 11.46 2.99
N PHE A 36 -29.36 11.60 2.12
CA PHE A 36 -29.37 12.62 1.07
C PHE A 36 -29.07 12.02 -0.30
N THR A 37 -29.48 12.71 -1.33
CA THR A 37 -29.33 12.30 -2.73
C THR A 37 -28.32 13.19 -3.45
N SER A 38 -27.48 12.60 -4.29
CA SER A 38 -26.61 13.27 -5.24
C SER A 38 -26.98 12.80 -6.63
N THR A 39 -27.59 13.69 -7.41
CA THR A 39 -28.10 13.38 -8.76
C THR A 39 -27.28 14.02 -9.87
N ASP A 40 -26.37 14.90 -9.51
CA ASP A 40 -25.49 15.61 -10.44
C ASP A 40 -24.06 15.01 -10.35
N PRO A 41 -23.57 14.36 -11.41
CA PRO A 41 -22.23 13.78 -11.43
C PRO A 41 -21.11 14.82 -11.23
N ASP A 42 -21.31 16.06 -11.67
CA ASP A 42 -20.31 17.13 -11.55
C ASP A 42 -20.16 17.58 -10.08
N ARG A 43 -21.19 17.38 -9.27
CA ARG A 43 -21.18 17.69 -7.84
C ARG A 43 -20.81 16.51 -6.96
N ALA A 44 -20.66 15.32 -7.53
CA ALA A 44 -20.43 14.09 -6.79
C ALA A 44 -19.28 14.18 -5.78
N VAL A 45 -18.14 14.74 -6.19
CA VAL A 45 -16.96 14.93 -5.33
C VAL A 45 -17.26 15.91 -4.19
N ALA A 46 -17.85 17.06 -4.51
CA ALA A 46 -18.18 18.09 -3.51
C ALA A 46 -19.20 17.57 -2.49
N ASP A 47 -20.22 16.85 -2.96
CA ASP A 47 -21.26 16.26 -2.12
C ASP A 47 -20.65 15.21 -1.16
N PHE A 48 -19.75 14.37 -1.66
CA PHE A 48 -19.06 13.37 -0.85
C PHE A 48 -18.12 14.01 0.19
N GLU A 49 -17.31 14.99 -0.21
CA GLU A 49 -16.37 15.69 0.67
C GLU A 49 -17.08 16.48 1.78
N GLN A 50 -18.19 17.13 1.44
CA GLN A 50 -18.95 17.92 2.38
C GLN A 50 -19.72 17.05 3.40
N ARG A 51 -20.31 15.96 2.93
CA ARG A 51 -21.22 15.14 3.72
C ARG A 51 -20.53 13.98 4.42
N ARG A 52 -19.42 13.50 3.87
CA ARG A 52 -18.63 12.33 4.37
C ARG A 52 -19.52 11.17 4.77
N PRO A 53 -20.23 10.56 3.80
CA PRO A 53 -21.20 9.52 4.10
C PRO A 53 -20.50 8.27 4.68
N ASP A 54 -21.16 7.62 5.63
CA ASP A 54 -20.75 6.32 6.14
C ASP A 54 -21.12 5.22 5.12
N VAL A 55 -22.23 5.38 4.41
CA VAL A 55 -22.66 4.44 3.37
C VAL A 55 -22.99 5.21 2.08
N LEU A 56 -22.40 4.74 0.99
CA LEU A 56 -22.69 5.20 -0.38
C LEU A 56 -23.55 4.13 -1.08
N VAL A 57 -24.76 4.51 -1.49
CA VAL A 57 -25.66 3.67 -2.27
C VAL A 57 -25.63 4.13 -3.73
N LEU A 58 -25.18 3.27 -4.62
CA LEU A 58 -25.14 3.53 -6.07
C LEU A 58 -26.43 2.99 -6.69
N ALA A 59 -27.34 3.88 -7.04
CA ALA A 59 -28.67 3.56 -7.55
C ALA A 59 -28.82 3.94 -9.03
N PHE A 60 -27.92 3.41 -9.86
CA PHE A 60 -28.02 3.56 -11.32
C PHE A 60 -28.59 2.31 -11.94
N ASN A 61 -29.49 2.48 -12.91
CA ASN A 61 -30.14 1.37 -13.60
C ASN A 61 -29.22 0.55 -14.53
N GLU A 62 -27.99 1.02 -14.74
CA GLU A 62 -26.94 0.37 -15.49
C GLU A 62 -25.67 0.27 -14.66
N LEU A 63 -25.09 -0.92 -14.54
CA LEU A 63 -23.86 -1.15 -13.80
C LEU A 63 -22.69 -0.30 -14.30
N ALA A 64 -22.59 -0.09 -15.62
CA ALA A 64 -21.54 0.74 -16.21
C ALA A 64 -21.56 2.19 -15.72
N LYS A 65 -22.75 2.73 -15.39
CA LYS A 65 -22.88 4.08 -14.81
C LYS A 65 -22.40 4.10 -13.35
N SER A 66 -22.75 3.09 -12.58
CA SER A 66 -22.25 2.92 -11.20
C SER A 66 -20.74 2.82 -11.15
N GLU A 67 -20.14 1.98 -11.99
CA GLU A 67 -18.69 1.82 -12.12
C GLU A 67 -18.02 3.16 -12.48
N ARG A 68 -18.56 3.87 -13.46
CA ARG A 68 -18.02 5.18 -13.92
C ARG A 68 -18.10 6.23 -12.82
N TYR A 69 -19.23 6.31 -12.13
CA TYR A 69 -19.44 7.26 -11.03
C TYR A 69 -18.44 6.99 -9.89
N TYR A 70 -18.33 5.74 -9.46
CA TYR A 70 -17.41 5.35 -8.38
C TYR A 70 -15.95 5.56 -8.74
N LEU A 71 -15.55 5.22 -9.98
CA LEU A 71 -14.20 5.49 -10.47
C LEU A 71 -13.90 6.98 -10.55
N GLY A 72 -14.89 7.81 -10.91
CA GLY A 72 -14.77 9.26 -10.89
C GLY A 72 -14.50 9.78 -9.48
N LEU A 73 -15.28 9.34 -8.50
CA LEU A 73 -15.05 9.65 -7.08
C LEU A 73 -13.68 9.17 -6.62
N TYR A 74 -13.31 7.93 -6.93
CA TYR A 74 -12.04 7.35 -6.52
C TYR A 74 -10.83 8.15 -7.03
N ARG A 75 -10.90 8.68 -8.24
CA ARG A 75 -9.81 9.46 -8.84
C ARG A 75 -9.74 10.89 -8.36
N LEU A 76 -10.88 11.52 -8.09
CA LEU A 76 -10.95 12.97 -7.88
C LEU A 76 -11.14 13.34 -6.40
N CYS A 77 -11.73 12.46 -5.58
CA CYS A 77 -12.04 12.73 -4.18
C CYS A 77 -10.95 12.20 -3.25
N LYS A 78 -10.14 13.09 -2.67
CA LYS A 78 -9.09 12.72 -1.72
C LYS A 78 -9.67 12.21 -0.39
N VAL A 79 -10.82 12.72 0.00
CA VAL A 79 -11.49 12.33 1.26
C VAL A 79 -11.96 10.89 1.20
N LEU A 80 -12.31 10.37 0.03
CA LEU A 80 -12.78 9.00 -0.15
C LEU A 80 -11.75 7.96 0.37
N HIS A 81 -10.46 8.22 0.15
CA HIS A 81 -9.38 7.33 0.62
C HIS A 81 -9.09 7.43 2.12
N GLN A 82 -9.50 8.52 2.75
CA GLN A 82 -9.22 8.78 4.18
C GLN A 82 -10.43 8.51 5.07
N HIS A 83 -11.63 8.58 4.49
CA HIS A 83 -12.87 8.39 5.22
C HIS A 83 -13.36 6.94 5.06
N PRO A 84 -13.38 6.13 6.12
CA PRO A 84 -13.90 4.77 6.04
C PRO A 84 -15.40 4.82 5.76
N HIS A 85 -15.80 4.27 4.65
CA HIS A 85 -17.18 4.18 4.18
C HIS A 85 -17.43 2.80 3.58
N ARG A 86 -18.69 2.47 3.34
CA ARG A 86 -19.11 1.26 2.65
C ARG A 86 -19.93 1.61 1.42
N THR A 87 -19.78 0.83 0.37
CA THR A 87 -20.45 1.06 -0.91
C THR A 87 -21.39 -0.09 -1.24
N ILE A 88 -22.67 0.22 -1.39
CA ILE A 88 -23.72 -0.74 -1.78
C ILE A 88 -24.17 -0.38 -3.19
N ILE A 89 -24.22 -1.37 -4.07
CA ILE A 89 -24.70 -1.16 -5.43
C ILE A 89 -26.08 -1.77 -5.64
N LEU A 90 -26.98 -1.00 -6.20
CA LEU A 90 -28.27 -1.51 -6.70
C LEU A 90 -28.08 -1.97 -8.14
N CYS A 91 -28.57 -3.17 -8.47
CA CYS A 91 -28.38 -3.74 -9.81
C CYS A 91 -29.66 -4.38 -10.37
N GLY A 92 -29.67 -4.55 -11.67
CA GLY A 92 -30.67 -5.30 -12.38
C GLY A 92 -30.38 -6.81 -12.36
N LYS A 93 -31.41 -7.61 -12.64
CA LYS A 93 -31.33 -9.07 -12.65
C LYS A 93 -30.23 -9.59 -13.60
N ASP A 94 -30.07 -8.95 -14.73
CA ASP A 94 -29.13 -9.41 -15.78
C ASP A 94 -27.67 -9.09 -15.44
N GLU A 95 -27.42 -8.21 -14.48
CA GLU A 95 -26.09 -7.74 -14.09
C GLU A 95 -25.56 -8.46 -12.84
N VAL A 96 -26.38 -9.24 -12.14
CA VAL A 96 -26.04 -9.87 -10.85
C VAL A 96 -24.73 -10.61 -10.87
N LYS A 97 -24.45 -11.40 -11.91
CA LYS A 97 -23.21 -12.17 -12.01
C LYS A 97 -21.99 -11.28 -12.03
N ARG A 98 -22.03 -10.20 -12.82
CA ARG A 98 -20.91 -9.24 -12.91
C ARG A 98 -20.73 -8.45 -11.64
N VAL A 99 -21.82 -8.02 -11.02
CA VAL A 99 -21.76 -7.30 -9.74
C VAL A 99 -21.19 -8.19 -8.65
N TYR A 100 -21.60 -9.45 -8.58
CA TYR A 100 -21.03 -10.43 -7.65
C TYR A 100 -19.49 -10.54 -7.82
N GLU A 101 -19.00 -10.63 -9.07
CA GLU A 101 -17.55 -10.67 -9.34
C GLU A 101 -16.82 -9.40 -8.88
N LEU A 102 -17.47 -8.24 -8.94
CA LEU A 102 -16.92 -6.97 -8.45
C LEU A 102 -16.89 -6.92 -6.92
N CYS A 103 -17.94 -7.39 -6.26
CA CYS A 103 -17.95 -7.51 -4.79
C CYS A 103 -16.87 -8.49 -4.29
N MET A 104 -16.68 -9.63 -4.97
CA MET A 104 -15.61 -10.59 -4.63
C MET A 104 -14.19 -10.04 -4.80
N LYS A 105 -14.03 -8.94 -5.54
CA LYS A 105 -12.77 -8.23 -5.73
C LYS A 105 -12.66 -6.96 -4.87
N ASP A 106 -13.55 -6.81 -3.90
CA ASP A 106 -13.60 -5.65 -2.99
C ASP A 106 -13.79 -4.28 -3.68
N PHE A 107 -14.41 -4.26 -4.89
CA PHE A 107 -14.78 -2.99 -5.53
C PHE A 107 -16.04 -2.38 -4.89
N PHE A 108 -16.97 -3.22 -4.47
CA PHE A 108 -18.18 -2.85 -3.73
C PHE A 108 -18.35 -3.80 -2.56
N ASP A 109 -18.94 -3.32 -1.47
CA ASP A 109 -19.07 -4.09 -0.24
C ASP A 109 -20.29 -5.04 -0.27
N ASP A 110 -21.39 -4.61 -0.90
CA ASP A 110 -22.59 -5.46 -1.07
C ASP A 110 -23.39 -5.01 -2.29
N TYR A 111 -24.30 -5.86 -2.74
CA TYR A 111 -25.24 -5.54 -3.80
C TYR A 111 -26.67 -5.90 -3.44
N VAL A 112 -27.62 -5.15 -4.00
CA VAL A 112 -29.05 -5.39 -3.83
C VAL A 112 -29.70 -5.43 -5.20
N LEU A 113 -30.47 -6.51 -5.45
CA LEU A 113 -31.28 -6.62 -6.65
C LEU A 113 -32.45 -5.66 -6.53
N PHE A 114 -32.53 -4.66 -7.40
CA PHE A 114 -33.48 -3.57 -7.33
C PHE A 114 -34.40 -3.47 -8.55
N TRP A 115 -33.89 -3.74 -9.75
CA TRP A 115 -34.66 -3.69 -10.98
C TRP A 115 -34.90 -5.08 -11.59
N PRO A 116 -36.11 -5.40 -12.11
CA PRO A 116 -37.34 -4.67 -11.91
C PRO A 116 -37.71 -4.69 -10.42
N MET A 117 -38.33 -3.63 -9.95
CA MET A 117 -38.61 -3.43 -8.53
C MET A 117 -39.08 -4.72 -7.87
N THR A 118 -38.22 -5.23 -7.01
CA THR A 118 -38.55 -6.41 -6.21
C THR A 118 -39.28 -6.00 -4.94
N TYR A 119 -40.17 -6.87 -4.48
CA TYR A 119 -40.99 -6.63 -3.29
C TYR A 119 -40.21 -6.69 -1.97
N ASP A 120 -38.87 -6.80 -2.03
CA ASP A 120 -38.05 -6.94 -0.83
C ASP A 120 -37.28 -5.60 -0.53
N SER A 121 -38.06 -4.64 -0.03
CA SER A 121 -37.52 -3.39 0.49
C SER A 121 -36.57 -3.63 1.69
N SER A 122 -36.83 -4.68 2.46
CA SER A 122 -36.04 -5.03 3.65
C SER A 122 -34.60 -5.39 3.32
N ARG A 123 -34.33 -5.90 2.12
CA ARG A 123 -32.97 -6.28 1.71
C ARG A 123 -32.03 -5.09 1.67
N LEU A 124 -32.47 -3.94 1.17
CA LEU A 124 -31.69 -2.73 1.15
C LEU A 124 -31.38 -2.22 2.58
N LEU A 125 -32.39 -2.18 3.43
CA LEU A 125 -32.23 -1.78 4.84
C LEU A 125 -31.23 -2.71 5.55
N MET A 126 -31.36 -4.02 5.37
CA MET A 126 -30.44 -5.01 5.93
C MET A 126 -29.01 -4.83 5.43
N SER A 127 -28.81 -4.55 4.12
CA SER A 127 -27.49 -4.30 3.54
C SER A 127 -26.84 -3.08 4.20
N VAL A 128 -27.58 -2.00 4.39
CA VAL A 128 -27.09 -0.79 5.09
C VAL A 128 -26.76 -1.10 6.55
N HIS A 129 -27.58 -1.87 7.27
CA HIS A 129 -27.27 -2.27 8.64
C HIS A 129 -25.99 -3.09 8.74
N TYR A 130 -25.76 -4.03 7.82
CA TYR A 130 -24.53 -4.81 7.77
C TYR A 130 -23.30 -3.93 7.51
N ALA A 131 -23.41 -3.04 6.53
CA ALA A 131 -22.36 -2.07 6.20
C ALA A 131 -21.97 -1.20 7.42
N LEU A 132 -22.95 -0.68 8.14
CA LEU A 132 -22.74 0.12 9.34
C LEU A 132 -22.14 -0.68 10.50
N ARG A 133 -22.55 -1.92 10.68
CA ARG A 133 -21.99 -2.81 11.70
C ARG A 133 -20.52 -3.12 11.42
N GLU A 134 -20.17 -3.37 10.17
CA GLU A 134 -18.77 -3.57 9.76
C GLU A 134 -17.93 -2.31 9.98
N LEU A 135 -18.44 -1.13 9.61
CA LEU A 135 -17.77 0.13 9.88
C LEU A 135 -17.54 0.38 11.38
N THR A 136 -18.53 0.03 12.21
CA THR A 136 -18.39 0.14 13.66
C THR A 136 -17.32 -0.83 14.19
N SER A 137 -17.28 -2.05 13.65
CA SER A 137 -16.25 -3.04 14.00
C SER A 137 -14.86 -2.56 13.60
N LEU A 138 -14.69 -1.98 12.42
CA LEU A 138 -13.43 -1.40 11.97
C LEU A 138 -12.99 -0.22 12.85
N LYS A 139 -13.93 0.67 13.21
CA LYS A 139 -13.65 1.80 14.10
C LYS A 139 -13.30 1.34 15.53
N SER A 140 -13.85 0.22 16.00
CA SER A 140 -13.57 -0.38 17.31
C SER A 140 -12.34 -1.28 17.34
N SER A 141 -11.96 -1.86 16.18
CA SER A 141 -10.79 -2.74 16.03
C SER A 141 -9.54 -1.97 15.62
N GLY A 142 -9.62 -0.67 15.42
CA GLY A 142 -8.46 0.17 15.12
C GLY A 142 -7.41 0.06 16.22
N PRO A 143 -6.11 0.09 15.90
CA PRO A 143 -5.06 0.03 16.89
C PRO A 143 -5.29 1.11 17.95
N SER A 144 -5.20 0.74 19.21
CA SER A 144 -5.25 1.70 20.33
C SER A 144 -4.15 2.74 20.17
N VAL A 145 -4.31 3.92 20.74
CA VAL A 145 -3.27 4.97 20.74
C VAL A 145 -1.93 4.41 21.22
N ALA A 146 -1.95 3.47 22.16
CA ALA A 146 -0.75 2.81 22.66
C ALA A 146 -0.11 1.88 21.61
N GLU A 147 -0.90 1.14 20.85
CA GLU A 147 -0.40 0.28 19.76
C GLU A 147 0.13 1.11 18.60
N PHE A 148 -0.55 2.21 18.24
CA PHE A 148 -0.06 3.14 17.24
C PHE A 148 1.27 3.78 17.65
N ALA A 149 1.38 4.22 18.92
CA ALA A 149 2.63 4.75 19.46
C ALA A 149 3.75 3.69 19.45
N ALA A 150 3.45 2.45 19.80
CA ALA A 150 4.41 1.35 19.76
C ALA A 150 4.89 1.04 18.31
N GLN A 151 4.00 1.10 17.33
CA GLN A 151 4.36 0.93 15.91
C GLN A 151 5.20 2.10 15.40
N ALA A 152 4.85 3.34 15.75
CA ALA A 152 5.65 4.52 15.42
C ALA A 152 7.06 4.45 16.01
N HIS A 153 7.18 3.97 17.25
CA HIS A 153 8.49 3.77 17.90
C HIS A 153 9.33 2.71 17.17
N ARG A 154 8.73 1.59 16.78
CA ARG A 154 9.42 0.56 15.99
C ARG A 154 9.90 1.06 14.63
N LEU A 155 9.11 1.89 13.96
CA LEU A 155 9.50 2.52 12.69
C LEU A 155 10.70 3.44 12.88
N ALA A 156 10.72 4.26 13.94
CA ALA A 156 11.84 5.14 14.27
C ALA A 156 13.12 4.34 14.59
N GLU A 157 13.01 3.23 15.32
CA GLU A 157 14.13 2.32 15.58
C GLU A 157 14.69 1.67 14.32
N LEU A 158 13.80 1.26 13.39
CA LEU A 158 14.21 0.71 12.10
C LEU A 158 14.91 1.75 11.24
N GLU A 159 14.40 2.97 11.20
CA GLU A 159 15.02 4.10 10.48
C GLU A 159 16.44 4.39 11.02
N TYR A 160 16.59 4.43 12.34
CA TYR A 160 17.89 4.61 12.98
C TYR A 160 18.86 3.47 12.64
N THR A 161 18.39 2.21 12.71
CA THR A 161 19.20 1.04 12.39
C THR A 161 19.64 1.02 10.93
N LEU A 162 18.73 1.35 10.01
CA LEU A 162 19.03 1.46 8.58
C LEU A 162 20.05 2.57 8.31
N SER A 163 19.90 3.74 8.93
CA SER A 163 20.82 4.85 8.80
C SER A 163 22.21 4.46 9.28
N GLN A 164 22.32 3.75 10.39
CA GLN A 164 23.62 3.23 10.87
C GLN A 164 24.24 2.22 9.91
N GLN A 165 23.43 1.29 9.37
CA GLN A 165 23.93 0.30 8.42
C GLN A 165 24.40 0.93 7.11
N VAL A 166 23.69 1.94 6.61
CA VAL A 166 24.10 2.71 5.42
C VAL A 166 25.41 3.44 5.67
N ALA A 167 25.54 4.11 6.81
CA ALA A 167 26.79 4.81 7.17
C ALA A 167 27.97 3.82 7.30
N HIS A 168 27.77 2.68 7.93
CA HIS A 168 28.78 1.64 8.06
C HIS A 168 29.16 1.03 6.70
N GLY A 169 28.17 0.78 5.83
CA GLY A 169 28.38 0.33 4.45
C GLY A 169 29.21 1.34 3.65
N GLY A 170 28.93 2.63 3.77
CA GLY A 170 29.69 3.71 3.14
C GLY A 170 31.16 3.69 3.57
N GLN A 171 31.44 3.55 4.88
CA GLN A 171 32.81 3.45 5.40
C GLN A 171 33.57 2.24 4.85
N HIS A 172 32.89 1.11 4.71
CA HIS A 172 33.49 -0.09 4.10
C HIS A 172 33.83 0.09 2.63
N ILE A 173 32.98 0.75 1.87
CA ILE A 173 33.21 1.06 0.46
C ILE A 173 34.40 2.00 0.31
N GLU A 174 34.48 3.04 1.12
CA GLU A 174 35.63 3.97 1.11
C GLU A 174 36.94 3.29 1.52
N ALA A 175 36.89 2.40 2.51
CA ALA A 175 38.08 1.64 2.92
C ALA A 175 38.55 0.69 1.81
N ALA A 176 37.60 0.01 1.15
CA ALA A 176 37.92 -0.85 0.00
C ALA A 176 38.47 -0.05 -1.19
N GLY A 177 37.94 1.14 -1.48
CA GLY A 177 38.42 2.03 -2.51
C GLY A 177 39.85 2.49 -2.23
N ARG A 178 40.17 2.88 -0.98
CA ARG A 178 41.54 3.24 -0.57
C ARG A 178 42.52 2.08 -0.72
N ALA A 179 42.09 0.87 -0.29
CA ALA A 179 42.91 -0.33 -0.43
C ALA A 179 43.21 -0.67 -1.90
N MET A 180 42.23 -0.48 -2.76
CA MET A 180 42.34 -0.71 -4.21
C MET A 180 43.32 0.29 -4.85
N MET A 181 43.20 1.57 -4.53
CA MET A 181 44.14 2.58 -5.01
C MET A 181 45.57 2.31 -4.55
N GLN A 182 45.77 1.87 -3.29
CA GLN A 182 47.09 1.48 -2.80
C GLN A 182 47.68 0.26 -3.53
N ALA A 183 46.83 -0.71 -3.85
CA ALA A 183 47.23 -1.89 -4.63
C ALA A 183 47.63 -1.49 -6.06
N GLU A 184 46.88 -0.62 -6.72
CA GLU A 184 47.21 -0.09 -8.05
C GLU A 184 48.57 0.65 -8.05
N GLN A 185 48.77 1.53 -7.07
CA GLN A 185 50.05 2.22 -6.94
C GLN A 185 51.24 1.27 -6.74
N LYS A 186 51.09 0.22 -5.92
CA LYS A 186 52.13 -0.77 -5.71
C LYS A 186 52.43 -1.57 -6.99
N VAL A 187 51.37 -1.96 -7.73
CA VAL A 187 51.53 -2.66 -9.00
C VAL A 187 52.21 -1.74 -10.03
N GLY A 188 51.79 -0.47 -10.15
CA GLY A 188 52.42 0.51 -11.02
C GLY A 188 53.89 0.69 -10.72
N ALA A 189 54.23 0.92 -9.44
CA ALA A 189 55.66 1.07 -9.02
C ALA A 189 56.50 -0.19 -9.25
N SER A 190 55.88 -1.38 -9.21
CA SER A 190 56.56 -2.64 -9.51
C SER A 190 56.82 -2.80 -11.01
N LEU A 191 55.84 -2.44 -11.84
CA LEU A 191 55.96 -2.44 -13.30
C LEU A 191 57.01 -1.41 -13.76
N ASP A 192 57.06 -0.22 -13.18
CA ASP A 192 58.05 0.80 -13.50
C ASP A 192 59.48 0.32 -13.18
N ARG A 193 59.66 -0.29 -12.00
CA ARG A 193 60.93 -0.90 -11.62
C ARG A 193 61.35 -2.04 -12.57
N PHE A 194 60.42 -2.87 -12.96
CA PHE A 194 60.64 -3.97 -13.90
C PHE A 194 61.02 -3.41 -15.29
N SER A 195 60.31 -2.39 -15.77
CA SER A 195 60.59 -1.70 -17.03
C SER A 195 62.00 -1.06 -17.05
N GLN A 196 62.41 -0.36 -15.97
CA GLN A 196 63.74 0.23 -15.85
C GLN A 196 64.84 -0.84 -15.84
N ARG A 197 64.66 -1.97 -15.17
CA ARG A 197 65.62 -3.08 -15.17
C ARG A 197 65.79 -3.70 -16.56
N LEU A 198 64.72 -3.82 -17.32
CA LEU A 198 64.79 -4.27 -18.72
C LEU A 198 65.56 -3.29 -19.61
N ILE A 199 65.35 -1.99 -19.45
CA ILE A 199 66.05 -0.96 -20.22
C ILE A 199 67.52 -0.95 -19.88
N ASN A 200 67.89 -1.19 -18.63
CA ASN A 200 69.28 -1.22 -18.17
C ASN A 200 70.04 -2.52 -18.48
N GLY A 201 69.38 -3.50 -19.12
CA GLY A 201 70.00 -4.77 -19.50
C GLY A 201 70.37 -5.69 -18.33
N GLU A 202 69.79 -5.48 -17.16
CA GLU A 202 69.98 -6.36 -16.01
C GLU A 202 69.18 -7.67 -16.17
N PRO A 203 69.80 -8.85 -15.95
CA PRO A 203 69.09 -10.12 -16.04
C PRO A 203 67.96 -10.16 -15.01
N ALA A 204 66.79 -10.61 -15.40
CA ALA A 204 65.66 -10.83 -14.52
C ALA A 204 66.04 -11.85 -13.46
N ALA A 205 66.35 -11.39 -12.24
CA ALA A 205 66.53 -12.32 -11.08
C ALA A 205 65.17 -12.99 -10.78
N TYR A 206 65.14 -14.29 -10.92
CA TYR A 206 63.93 -15.11 -10.71
C TYR A 206 63.58 -15.27 -9.24
N ASP A 207 64.26 -14.57 -8.35
CA ASP A 207 64.10 -14.66 -6.90
C ASP A 207 63.69 -13.33 -6.28
N ASP A 208 62.47 -12.88 -6.54
CA ASP A 208 61.84 -11.86 -5.72
C ASP A 208 60.64 -12.47 -4.98
N PRO A 209 60.81 -12.93 -3.72
CA PRO A 209 59.80 -13.65 -2.97
C PRO A 209 58.54 -12.77 -2.63
N VAL A 210 58.59 -11.48 -2.94
CA VAL A 210 57.55 -10.53 -2.58
C VAL A 210 56.31 -10.65 -3.46
N ILE A 211 56.44 -11.18 -4.69
CA ILE A 211 55.28 -11.31 -5.62
C ILE A 211 54.48 -12.61 -5.29
N LEU A 212 55.11 -13.66 -4.82
CA LEU A 212 54.46 -14.95 -4.51
C LEU A 212 53.76 -14.94 -3.15
N VAL A 213 54.29 -14.23 -2.15
CA VAL A 213 53.69 -14.20 -0.80
C VAL A 213 52.44 -13.34 -0.76
N GLY A 214 52.44 -12.19 -1.45
CA GLY A 214 51.26 -11.30 -1.51
C GLY A 214 50.04 -11.90 -2.21
N ALA A 215 50.29 -12.74 -3.24
CA ALA A 215 49.21 -13.41 -3.97
C ALA A 215 48.63 -14.61 -3.18
N SER A 216 49.45 -15.33 -2.45
CA SER A 216 49.06 -16.47 -1.61
C SER A 216 48.23 -16.01 -0.39
N GLU A 217 48.68 -14.99 0.33
CA GLU A 217 47.98 -14.47 1.50
C GLU A 217 46.61 -13.85 1.15
N ALA A 218 46.55 -13.11 0.00
CA ALA A 218 45.30 -12.55 -0.49
C ALA A 218 44.31 -13.63 -0.93
N TYR A 219 44.78 -14.72 -1.51
CA TYR A 219 43.96 -15.85 -1.92
C TYR A 219 43.43 -16.64 -0.71
N GLU A 220 44.26 -16.93 0.29
CA GLU A 220 43.83 -17.60 1.51
C GLU A 220 42.88 -16.77 2.38
N ALA A 221 43.07 -15.47 2.46
CA ALA A 221 42.16 -14.58 3.18
C ALA A 221 40.79 -14.51 2.49
N ARG A 222 40.73 -14.67 1.17
CA ARG A 222 39.49 -14.70 0.40
C ARG A 222 38.75 -16.04 0.56
N CYS A 223 39.47 -17.16 0.56
CA CYS A 223 38.89 -18.49 0.80
C CYS A 223 38.34 -18.64 2.22
N ARG A 224 38.99 -18.11 3.26
CA ARG A 224 38.50 -18.15 4.65
C ARG A 224 37.20 -17.38 4.84
N ARG A 225 36.99 -16.28 4.11
CA ARG A 225 35.72 -15.51 4.15
C ARG A 225 34.55 -16.20 3.45
N CYS A 226 34.81 -16.99 2.42
CA CYS A 226 33.74 -17.77 1.73
C CYS A 226 33.22 -18.95 2.56
N HIS A 227 33.96 -19.46 3.53
CA HIS A 227 33.53 -20.57 4.38
C HIS A 227 32.78 -20.16 5.66
N GLN A 228 32.64 -18.86 5.94
CA GLN A 228 31.93 -18.34 7.12
C GLN A 228 30.50 -17.85 6.85
N VAL A 229 29.85 -18.29 5.76
CA VAL A 229 28.42 -18.04 5.57
C VAL A 229 27.65 -19.03 6.44
N PRO A 230 26.92 -18.60 7.48
CA PRO A 230 26.15 -19.51 8.32
C PRO A 230 25.00 -20.09 7.48
N ARG A 231 24.98 -21.43 7.38
CA ARG A 231 23.82 -22.16 6.85
C ARG A 231 22.62 -21.86 7.75
N LYS A 232 21.64 -21.11 7.24
CA LYS A 232 20.34 -20.99 7.87
C LYS A 232 19.69 -22.39 7.87
N ASN A 233 19.63 -23.00 9.04
CA ASN A 233 18.83 -24.20 9.26
C ASN A 233 17.36 -23.82 9.06
N GLY A 234 16.73 -24.42 8.05
CA GLY A 234 15.28 -24.44 7.94
C GLY A 234 14.70 -25.38 9.01
N LYS A 235 13.75 -24.85 9.73
CA LYS A 235 12.61 -25.61 10.29
C LYS A 235 11.41 -24.68 10.26
#